data_e13d71c52da31d6292eb036fd2de77da
#
_entry.id   e13d71c52da31d6292eb036fd2de77da
#
_cell.length_a   1.000
_cell.length_b   1.000
_cell.length_c   1.000
_cell.angle_alpha   90.00
_cell.angle_beta   90.00
_cell.angle_gamma   90.00
#
_symmetry.space_group_name_H-M   'P 1'
#
loop_
_entity.id
_entity.type
_entity.pdbx_description
1 polymer ?
#
loop_
_entity_poly.entity_id
_entity_poly.type
_entity_poly.pdbx_seq_one_letter_code
_entity_poly.pdbx_strand_id
1 'polypeptide(L)'
;MTARRIGATLIAVTAVMALTACTTSVPPEVEASRSAAMSSLKRPAIPEPTLQQLQALLDRALDPKVPTKDKLDTVEDGEKSPELFEKITQAKQESNATIKLSGQIIPTDPTTRTVHVEMSIPGQPPQGSEVKFIYDKKKWKISKSYMCNTISLLMPDSVPEVCNCRHAIW
;
A
#
# COMPACT_ATOMS: atom_id res chain seq x y z
N MET A 1 -58.73 -34.77 -64.54
CA MET A 1 -59.90 -33.88 -64.60
C MET A 1 -59.59 -32.63 -63.82
N THR A 2 -59.59 -31.51 -64.49
CA THR A 2 -59.90 -30.14 -64.11
C THR A 2 -58.98 -29.44 -63.14
N ALA A 3 -58.15 -28.70 -63.70
CA ALA A 3 -57.69 -27.34 -63.54
C ALA A 3 -58.51 -26.43 -62.60
N ARG A 4 -57.80 -25.59 -61.81
CA ARG A 4 -58.11 -24.15 -61.77
C ARG A 4 -56.96 -23.34 -61.17
N ARG A 5 -56.46 -22.48 -62.00
CA ARG A 5 -55.57 -21.33 -61.69
C ARG A 5 -56.38 -20.26 -60.96
N ILE A 6 -55.70 -19.43 -60.15
CA ILE A 6 -55.93 -18.01 -59.88
C ILE A 6 -54.92 -17.71 -58.75
N GLY A 7 -54.00 -16.84 -58.80
CA GLY A 7 -53.90 -15.52 -59.36
C GLY A 7 -53.19 -14.66 -58.37
N ALA A 8 -52.09 -14.14 -58.77
CA ALA A 8 -51.23 -13.07 -58.25
C ALA A 8 -51.77 -12.16 -57.10
N THR A 9 -50.95 -11.79 -56.22
CA THR A 9 -50.56 -10.37 -56.09
C THR A 9 -49.38 -10.25 -55.12
N LEU A 10 -48.26 -9.81 -55.68
CA LEU A 10 -47.09 -9.31 -54.96
C LEU A 10 -47.46 -7.96 -54.35
N ILE A 11 -47.32 -7.83 -53.04
CA ILE A 11 -47.16 -6.53 -52.33
C ILE A 11 -45.86 -6.57 -51.62
N ALA A 12 -44.82 -5.98 -52.20
CA ALA A 12 -43.54 -5.67 -51.54
C ALA A 12 -43.76 -4.47 -50.66
N VAL A 13 -43.78 -4.70 -49.35
CA VAL A 13 -43.69 -3.64 -48.34
C VAL A 13 -42.22 -3.57 -47.90
N THR A 14 -41.50 -2.63 -48.51
CA THR A 14 -40.15 -2.24 -48.06
C THR A 14 -40.31 -1.41 -46.79
N ALA A 15 -40.16 -2.05 -45.65
CA ALA A 15 -39.99 -1.34 -44.37
C ALA A 15 -38.55 -0.83 -44.28
N VAL A 16 -38.38 0.45 -44.57
CA VAL A 16 -37.14 1.18 -44.29
C VAL A 16 -37.09 1.40 -42.77
N MET A 17 -36.33 0.57 -42.07
CA MET A 17 -35.97 0.85 -40.68
C MET A 17 -34.92 1.94 -40.68
N ALA A 18 -35.32 3.17 -40.40
CA ALA A 18 -34.45 4.26 -40.06
C ALA A 18 -33.89 3.97 -38.63
N LEU A 19 -32.64 3.47 -38.55
CA LEU A 19 -31.88 3.48 -37.32
C LEU A 19 -31.54 4.94 -37.00
N THR A 20 -32.36 5.57 -36.17
CA THR A 20 -31.99 6.81 -35.48
C THR A 20 -30.90 6.48 -34.48
N ALA A 21 -29.64 6.59 -34.90
CA ALA A 21 -28.52 6.64 -34.00
C ALA A 21 -28.71 7.89 -33.10
N CYS A 22 -29.13 7.69 -31.88
CA CYS A 22 -29.04 8.72 -30.84
C CYS A 22 -27.55 8.94 -30.55
N THR A 23 -26.90 9.75 -31.33
CA THR A 23 -25.66 10.39 -30.95
C THR A 23 -26.01 11.40 -29.84
N THR A 24 -25.96 10.96 -28.61
CA THR A 24 -26.01 11.87 -27.47
C THR A 24 -24.69 12.64 -27.49
N SER A 25 -24.66 13.75 -28.21
CA SER A 25 -23.56 14.71 -28.13
C SER A 25 -23.58 15.28 -26.71
N VAL A 26 -22.65 14.84 -25.90
CA VAL A 26 -22.42 15.43 -24.55
C VAL A 26 -22.01 16.89 -24.77
N PRO A 27 -22.67 17.87 -24.14
CA PRO A 27 -22.29 19.26 -24.29
C PRO A 27 -20.82 19.46 -23.92
N PRO A 28 -20.06 20.28 -24.67
CA PRO A 28 -18.63 20.48 -24.41
C PRO A 28 -18.34 21.01 -23.00
N GLU A 29 -19.30 21.63 -22.37
CA GLU A 29 -19.21 22.11 -20.98
C GLU A 29 -19.16 20.97 -19.95
N VAL A 30 -19.84 19.84 -20.22
CA VAL A 30 -19.82 18.64 -19.37
C VAL A 30 -18.50 17.88 -19.53
N GLU A 31 -17.93 17.85 -20.73
CA GLU A 31 -16.60 17.25 -20.96
C GLU A 31 -15.49 18.08 -20.32
N ALA A 32 -15.56 19.41 -20.41
CA ALA A 32 -14.63 20.30 -19.72
C ALA A 32 -14.70 20.13 -18.20
N SER A 33 -15.90 19.99 -17.63
CA SER A 33 -16.11 19.76 -16.21
C SER A 33 -15.60 18.39 -15.76
N ARG A 34 -15.76 17.33 -16.59
CA ARG A 34 -15.19 15.99 -16.33
C ARG A 34 -13.67 16.00 -16.39
N SER A 35 -13.09 16.67 -17.37
CA SER A 35 -11.64 16.79 -17.52
C SER A 35 -11.02 17.58 -16.38
N ALA A 36 -11.66 18.64 -15.91
CA ALA A 36 -11.25 19.42 -14.76
C ALA A 36 -11.37 18.61 -13.46
N ALA A 37 -12.45 17.85 -13.26
CA ALA A 37 -12.63 16.95 -12.13
C ALA A 37 -11.61 15.80 -12.10
N MET A 38 -11.27 15.23 -13.25
CA MET A 38 -10.22 14.21 -13.33
C MET A 38 -8.82 14.79 -13.13
N SER A 39 -8.57 16.04 -13.54
CA SER A 39 -7.29 16.70 -13.31
C SER A 39 -7.09 17.05 -11.83
N SER A 40 -8.15 17.40 -11.09
CA SER A 40 -8.08 17.64 -9.65
C SER A 40 -7.91 16.36 -8.82
N LEU A 41 -8.21 15.18 -9.39
CA LEU A 41 -7.96 13.87 -8.76
C LEU A 41 -6.54 13.34 -9.03
N LYS A 42 -5.72 14.03 -9.79
CA LYS A 42 -4.33 13.63 -10.02
C LYS A 42 -3.49 13.95 -8.79
N ARG A 43 -3.72 13.17 -7.72
CA ARG A 43 -2.79 13.11 -6.61
C ARG A 43 -1.40 12.79 -7.17
N PRO A 44 -0.33 13.49 -6.74
CA PRO A 44 1.03 13.12 -7.14
C PRO A 44 1.21 11.61 -6.94
N ALA A 45 1.63 10.91 -7.99
CA ALA A 45 1.86 9.48 -7.89
C ALA A 45 2.90 9.22 -6.79
N ILE A 46 2.55 8.38 -5.82
CA ILE A 46 3.47 7.95 -4.79
C ILE A 46 4.52 7.08 -5.49
N PRO A 47 5.82 7.38 -5.36
CA PRO A 47 6.86 6.56 -5.97
C PRO A 47 6.84 5.17 -5.35
N GLU A 48 6.79 4.13 -6.18
CA GLU A 48 6.87 2.74 -5.71
C GLU A 48 8.27 2.46 -5.17
N PRO A 49 8.39 1.92 -3.94
CA PRO A 49 9.69 1.58 -3.38
C PRO A 49 10.18 0.25 -3.95
N THR A 50 11.48 0.06 -4.02
CA THR A 50 12.08 -1.24 -4.27
C THR A 50 12.33 -2.00 -2.96
N LEU A 51 12.40 -3.33 -3.02
CA LEU A 51 12.72 -4.14 -1.85
C LEU A 51 14.07 -3.74 -1.23
N GLN A 52 15.05 -3.42 -2.07
CA GLN A 52 16.37 -2.96 -1.63
C GLN A 52 16.30 -1.61 -0.88
N GLN A 53 15.48 -0.67 -1.34
CA GLN A 53 15.26 0.60 -0.65
C GLN A 53 14.61 0.41 0.71
N LEU A 54 13.61 -0.47 0.79
CA LEU A 54 12.94 -0.80 2.06
C LEU A 54 13.86 -1.54 3.02
N GLN A 55 14.72 -2.45 2.52
CA GLN A 55 15.74 -3.12 3.33
C GLN A 55 16.75 -2.10 3.89
N ALA A 56 17.26 -1.20 3.05
CA ALA A 56 18.19 -0.16 3.50
C ALA A 56 17.57 0.78 4.55
N LEU A 57 16.26 1.07 4.41
CA LEU A 57 15.52 1.84 5.41
C LEU A 57 15.45 1.12 6.75
N LEU A 58 15.14 -0.18 6.71
CA LEU A 58 15.08 -1.04 7.89
C LEU A 58 16.45 -1.18 8.56
N ASP A 59 17.49 -1.43 7.76
CA ASP A 59 18.87 -1.54 8.25
C ASP A 59 19.30 -0.25 8.94
N ARG A 60 19.03 0.92 8.35
CA ARG A 60 19.35 2.23 8.96
C ARG A 60 18.63 2.43 10.29
N ALA A 61 17.35 2.06 10.37
CA ALA A 61 16.57 2.18 11.61
C ALA A 61 17.17 1.34 12.75
N LEU A 62 17.73 0.18 12.41
CA LEU A 62 18.23 -0.81 13.36
C LEU A 62 19.75 -0.78 13.59
N ASP A 63 20.49 0.07 12.86
CA ASP A 63 21.96 0.11 12.95
C ASP A 63 22.39 0.82 14.24
N PRO A 64 23.12 0.15 15.14
CA PRO A 64 23.63 0.77 16.38
C PRO A 64 24.65 1.89 16.15
N LYS A 65 25.27 1.93 14.97
CA LYS A 65 26.27 2.93 14.61
C LYS A 65 25.67 4.25 14.14
N VAL A 66 24.40 4.24 13.71
CA VAL A 66 23.69 5.43 13.27
C VAL A 66 23.08 6.13 14.50
N PRO A 67 23.40 7.43 14.72
CA PRO A 67 22.82 8.19 15.82
C PRO A 67 21.29 8.24 15.76
N THR A 68 20.62 8.26 16.90
CA THR A 68 19.15 8.29 17.00
C THR A 68 18.53 9.42 16.16
N LYS A 69 19.12 10.62 16.22
CA LYS A 69 18.66 11.79 15.44
C LYS A 69 18.59 11.56 13.92
N ASP A 70 19.47 10.70 13.39
CA ASP A 70 19.57 10.38 11.96
C ASP A 70 18.67 9.21 11.54
N LYS A 71 17.96 8.62 12.52
CA LYS A 71 16.98 7.54 12.32
C LYS A 71 15.53 8.02 12.41
N LEU A 72 15.26 9.18 13.02
CA LEU A 72 13.91 9.64 13.35
C LEU A 72 12.95 9.65 12.16
N ASP A 73 13.45 9.89 10.95
CA ASP A 73 12.66 9.89 9.73
C ASP A 73 12.41 8.50 9.12
N THR A 74 12.98 7.44 9.70
CA THR A 74 12.83 6.06 9.20
C THR A 74 11.57 5.36 9.69
N VAL A 75 10.97 5.84 10.78
CA VAL A 75 9.79 5.25 11.42
C VAL A 75 8.66 6.26 11.47
N GLU A 76 7.43 5.77 11.39
CA GLU A 76 6.23 6.56 11.59
C GLU A 76 6.25 7.19 12.99
N ASP A 77 6.01 8.51 13.06
CA ASP A 77 6.09 9.31 14.30
C ASP A 77 7.42 9.17 15.08
N GLY A 78 8.50 8.79 14.40
CA GLY A 78 9.80 8.58 15.03
C GLY A 78 10.34 9.82 15.75
N GLU A 79 10.01 11.03 15.24
CA GLU A 79 10.37 12.29 15.88
C GLU A 79 9.76 12.46 17.29
N LYS A 80 8.60 11.80 17.53
CA LYS A 80 7.87 11.86 18.80
C LYS A 80 8.27 10.72 19.77
N SER A 81 9.09 9.79 19.29
CA SER A 81 9.38 8.55 20.02
C SER A 81 10.86 8.13 19.87
N PRO A 82 11.81 9.00 20.23
CA PRO A 82 13.24 8.71 20.08
C PRO A 82 13.68 7.48 20.88
N GLU A 83 13.06 7.22 22.03
CA GLU A 83 13.31 6.06 22.87
C GLU A 83 13.04 4.72 22.17
N LEU A 84 12.17 4.71 21.16
CA LEU A 84 11.88 3.53 20.35
C LEU A 84 13.14 3.02 19.63
N PHE A 85 13.96 3.95 19.12
CA PHE A 85 15.20 3.61 18.41
C PHE A 85 16.29 3.09 19.33
N GLU A 86 16.37 3.60 20.52
CA GLU A 86 17.32 3.11 21.54
C GLU A 86 16.95 1.68 21.91
N LYS A 87 15.67 1.43 22.20
CA LYS A 87 15.19 0.11 22.59
C LYS A 87 15.32 -0.92 21.48
N ILE A 88 14.92 -0.59 20.24
CA ILE A 88 15.04 -1.55 19.13
C ILE A 88 16.49 -1.84 18.77
N THR A 89 17.36 -0.85 18.85
CA THR A 89 18.80 -1.03 18.63
C THR A 89 19.40 -1.92 19.69
N GLN A 90 19.07 -1.69 20.96
CA GLN A 90 19.48 -2.54 22.10
C GLN A 90 18.96 -3.97 21.91
N ALA A 91 17.68 -4.15 21.63
CA ALA A 91 17.05 -5.46 21.40
C ALA A 91 17.76 -6.26 20.30
N LYS A 92 18.08 -5.60 19.17
CA LYS A 92 18.82 -6.22 18.08
C LYS A 92 20.24 -6.61 18.48
N GLN A 93 20.95 -5.76 19.24
CA GLN A 93 22.30 -6.06 19.71
C GLN A 93 22.33 -7.24 20.70
N GLU A 94 21.44 -7.25 21.68
CA GLU A 94 21.37 -8.30 22.69
C GLU A 94 20.96 -9.66 22.11
N SER A 95 19.99 -9.65 21.18
CA SER A 95 19.52 -10.87 20.53
C SER A 95 20.43 -11.37 19.40
N ASN A 96 21.35 -10.55 18.89
CA ASN A 96 22.08 -10.78 17.63
C ASN A 96 21.16 -11.14 16.46
N ALA A 97 19.95 -10.59 16.46
CA ALA A 97 18.95 -10.87 15.46
C ALA A 97 19.34 -10.32 14.08
N THR A 98 19.12 -11.11 13.07
CA THR A 98 19.19 -10.70 11.65
C THR A 98 17.78 -10.56 11.12
N ILE A 99 17.47 -9.43 10.48
CA ILE A 99 16.14 -9.12 9.95
C ILE A 99 16.28 -8.85 8.45
N LYS A 100 15.59 -9.64 7.63
CA LYS A 100 15.66 -9.56 6.17
C LYS A 100 14.26 -9.49 5.56
N LEU A 101 14.09 -8.58 4.61
CA LEU A 101 12.91 -8.51 3.77
C LEU A 101 13.03 -9.52 2.63
N SER A 102 11.92 -10.16 2.28
CA SER A 102 11.84 -11.12 1.19
C SER A 102 10.49 -11.08 0.48
N GLY A 103 10.43 -11.71 -0.70
CA GLY A 103 9.19 -11.82 -1.45
C GLY A 103 8.79 -10.54 -2.20
N GLN A 104 7.49 -10.36 -2.36
CA GLN A 104 6.91 -9.25 -3.12
C GLN A 104 6.46 -8.11 -2.20
N ILE A 105 6.49 -6.90 -2.73
CA ILE A 105 5.89 -5.74 -2.08
C ILE A 105 4.40 -5.73 -2.42
N ILE A 106 3.56 -5.84 -1.39
CA ILE A 106 2.10 -5.91 -1.53
C ILE A 106 1.50 -4.54 -1.21
N PRO A 107 0.84 -3.87 -2.17
CA PRO A 107 0.10 -2.65 -1.89
C PRO A 107 -1.15 -2.98 -1.06
N THR A 108 -1.21 -2.50 0.16
CA THR A 108 -2.34 -2.71 1.07
C THR A 108 -3.36 -1.58 0.94
N ASP A 109 -2.87 -0.36 0.78
CA ASP A 109 -3.65 0.85 0.50
C ASP A 109 -2.79 1.83 -0.32
N PRO A 110 -3.32 2.99 -0.77
CA PRO A 110 -2.56 3.93 -1.60
C PRO A 110 -1.23 4.39 -0.99
N THR A 111 -1.11 4.42 0.32
CA THR A 111 0.04 4.93 1.06
C THR A 111 0.81 3.85 1.82
N THR A 112 0.37 2.60 1.79
CA THR A 112 0.96 1.52 2.58
C THR A 112 1.41 0.36 1.68
N ARG A 113 2.57 -0.18 2.00
CA ARG A 113 3.13 -1.41 1.41
C ARG A 113 3.45 -2.40 2.51
N THR A 114 3.06 -3.64 2.30
CA THR A 114 3.36 -4.75 3.20
C THR A 114 4.40 -5.65 2.54
N VAL A 115 5.40 -6.06 3.30
CA VAL A 115 6.47 -6.94 2.83
C VAL A 115 6.69 -8.05 3.85
N HIS A 116 6.96 -9.24 3.37
CA HIS A 116 7.36 -10.34 4.23
C HIS A 116 8.75 -10.09 4.80
N VAL A 117 8.90 -10.32 6.09
CA VAL A 117 10.16 -10.17 6.82
C VAL A 117 10.48 -11.47 7.56
N GLU A 118 11.72 -11.88 7.49
CA GLU A 118 12.26 -13.01 8.23
C GLU A 118 13.24 -12.51 9.29
N MET A 119 13.01 -12.91 10.53
CA MET A 119 13.89 -12.65 11.65
C MET A 119 14.55 -13.95 12.10
N SER A 120 15.87 -13.94 12.13
CA SER A 120 16.70 -15.06 12.58
C SER A 120 17.46 -14.67 13.83
N ILE A 121 17.26 -15.41 14.92
CA ILE A 121 17.97 -15.28 16.18
C ILE A 121 18.86 -16.51 16.33
N PRO A 122 20.15 -16.39 16.70
CA PRO A 122 21.03 -17.52 16.92
C PRO A 122 20.43 -18.54 17.90
N GLY A 123 20.38 -19.81 17.50
CA GLY A 123 19.82 -20.89 18.33
C GLY A 123 18.29 -21.01 18.32
N GLN A 124 17.60 -20.20 17.54
CA GLN A 124 16.15 -20.29 17.37
C GLN A 124 15.79 -20.51 15.88
N PRO A 125 14.65 -21.17 15.59
CA PRO A 125 14.17 -21.26 14.22
C PRO A 125 13.84 -19.87 13.69
N PRO A 126 14.06 -19.58 12.38
CA PRO A 126 13.66 -18.34 11.76
C PRO A 126 12.16 -18.08 11.93
N GLN A 127 11.81 -16.84 12.19
CA GLN A 127 10.42 -16.40 12.38
C GLN A 127 10.04 -15.46 11.24
N GLY A 128 8.99 -15.83 10.50
CA GLY A 128 8.39 -15.00 9.46
C GLY A 128 7.29 -14.11 10.02
N SER A 129 7.24 -12.88 9.59
CA SER A 129 6.15 -11.95 9.86
C SER A 129 5.99 -10.95 8.71
N GLU A 130 5.15 -9.94 8.89
CA GLU A 130 4.93 -8.89 7.90
C GLU A 130 5.30 -7.53 8.50
N VAL A 131 6.00 -6.73 7.70
CA VAL A 131 6.29 -5.33 8.01
C VAL A 131 5.50 -4.43 7.09
N LYS A 132 4.89 -3.38 7.66
CA LYS A 132 4.21 -2.34 6.92
C LYS A 132 5.12 -1.13 6.78
N PHE A 133 5.20 -0.62 5.54
CA PHE A 133 5.84 0.64 5.22
C PHE A 133 4.78 1.65 4.83
N ILE A 134 4.85 2.84 5.39
CA ILE A 134 3.87 3.91 5.22
C ILE A 134 4.54 5.08 4.49
N TYR A 135 3.87 5.61 3.46
CA TYR A 135 4.33 6.81 2.77
C TYR A 135 3.78 8.05 3.47
N ASP A 136 4.65 8.73 4.20
CA ASP A 136 4.33 9.96 4.93
C ASP A 136 5.40 11.03 4.70
N LYS A 137 4.96 12.29 4.55
CA LYS A 137 5.85 13.45 4.31
C LYS A 137 6.83 13.21 3.14
N LYS A 138 6.33 12.61 2.05
CA LYS A 138 7.09 12.27 0.83
C LYS A 138 8.22 11.25 1.02
N LYS A 139 8.17 10.43 2.07
CA LYS A 139 9.13 9.38 2.36
C LYS A 139 8.42 8.09 2.76
N TRP A 140 9.01 6.96 2.43
CA TRP A 140 8.63 5.68 3.00
C TRP A 140 9.20 5.56 4.41
N LYS A 141 8.38 5.08 5.34
CA LYS A 141 8.74 4.89 6.75
C LYS A 141 8.26 3.52 7.21
N ILE A 142 8.95 2.93 8.17
CA ILE A 142 8.52 1.70 8.84
C ILE A 142 7.35 2.05 9.77
N SER A 143 6.31 1.22 9.80
CA SER A 143 5.21 1.42 10.75
C SER A 143 5.69 1.32 12.20
N LYS A 144 5.22 2.22 13.04
CA LYS A 144 5.52 2.21 14.47
C LYS A 144 5.07 0.90 15.13
N SER A 145 3.92 0.35 14.70
CA SER A 145 3.40 -0.92 15.22
C SER A 145 4.37 -2.09 15.00
N TYR A 146 5.02 -2.16 13.84
CA TYR A 146 6.04 -3.19 13.59
C TYR A 146 7.23 -3.07 14.54
N MET A 147 7.73 -1.85 14.74
CA MET A 147 8.85 -1.62 15.66
C MET A 147 8.49 -2.03 17.10
N CYS A 148 7.30 -1.67 17.56
CA CYS A 148 6.79 -2.04 18.88
C CYS A 148 6.64 -3.57 19.02
N ASN A 149 6.08 -4.24 18.01
CA ASN A 149 5.95 -5.70 18.03
C ASN A 149 7.32 -6.39 18.07
N THR A 150 8.30 -5.87 17.34
CA THR A 150 9.66 -6.42 17.33
C THR A 150 10.33 -6.26 18.70
N ILE A 151 10.18 -5.09 19.36
CA ILE A 151 10.68 -4.89 20.73
C ILE A 151 9.99 -5.85 21.70
N SER A 152 8.68 -5.97 21.64
CA SER A 152 7.92 -6.87 22.53
C SER A 152 8.32 -8.34 22.36
N LEU A 153 8.73 -8.73 21.16
CA LEU A 153 9.21 -10.09 20.91
C LEU A 153 10.64 -10.33 21.42
N LEU A 154 11.53 -9.36 21.23
CA LEU A 154 12.93 -9.48 21.61
C LEU A 154 13.19 -9.13 23.09
N MET A 155 12.44 -8.18 23.64
CA MET A 155 12.60 -7.64 25.00
C MET A 155 11.23 -7.38 25.67
N PRO A 156 10.47 -8.42 26.02
CA PRO A 156 9.11 -8.28 26.54
C PRO A 156 9.01 -7.44 27.82
N ASP A 157 10.03 -7.49 28.65
CA ASP A 157 10.09 -6.75 29.94
C ASP A 157 10.53 -5.29 29.80
N SER A 158 10.89 -4.85 28.60
CA SER A 158 11.45 -3.50 28.34
C SER A 158 10.71 -2.74 27.23
N VAL A 159 9.43 -3.02 27.06
CA VAL A 159 8.58 -2.37 26.02
C VAL A 159 8.35 -0.91 26.40
N PRO A 160 8.69 0.07 25.53
CA PRO A 160 8.46 1.49 25.80
C PRO A 160 6.98 1.83 25.96
N GLU A 161 6.64 2.83 26.77
CA GLU A 161 5.26 3.27 26.96
C GLU A 161 4.58 3.68 25.64
N VAL A 162 5.33 4.25 24.71
CA VAL A 162 4.88 4.64 23.39
C VAL A 162 4.33 3.46 22.55
N CYS A 163 4.68 2.24 22.92
CA CYS A 163 4.19 1.00 22.33
C CYS A 163 2.91 0.47 23.01
N ASN A 164 2.56 1.00 24.17
CA ASN A 164 1.35 0.62 24.91
C ASN A 164 0.13 1.35 24.35
N CYS A 165 -0.40 0.89 23.22
CA CYS A 165 -1.60 1.44 22.57
C CYS A 165 -2.89 1.24 23.39
N ARG A 166 -2.87 1.44 24.72
CA ARG A 166 -4.07 1.38 25.56
C ARG A 166 -4.91 2.66 25.58
N HIS A 167 -4.54 3.69 24.82
CA HIS A 167 -5.21 5.01 24.88
C HIS A 167 -5.71 5.49 23.51
N ALA A 168 -6.45 4.67 22.80
CA ALA A 168 -7.24 5.13 21.65
C ALA A 168 -8.61 4.41 21.61
N ILE A 169 -9.34 4.51 22.72
CA ILE A 169 -10.79 4.29 22.73
C ILE A 169 -11.40 5.58 23.27
N TRP A 170 -11.65 6.52 22.37
CA TRP A 170 -12.66 7.59 22.51
C TRP A 170 -13.26 7.87 21.14
#